data_e5d3b2183067573887f84238a73e50c1
#
_entry.id   e5d3b2183067573887f84238a73e50c1
#
_cell.length_a   1.000
_cell.length_b   1.000
_cell.length_c   1.000
_cell.angle_alpha   90.00
_cell.angle_beta   90.00
_cell.angle_gamma   90.00
#
_symmetry.space_group_name_H-M   'P 1'
#
loop_
_entity.id
_entity.type
_entity.pdbx_description
1 polymer ?
#
loop_
_entity_poly.entity_id
_entity_poly.type
_entity_poly.pdbx_seq_one_letter_code
_entity_poly.pdbx_strand_id
1 'polypeptide(L)' 'MTYSTDENLYIAVGYGPQEGGGYSISVNELYLTGNSIVIDTELKGPETGENTGTESSSPYIVVKTELLELPVVFR' A
#
# COMPACT_ATOMS: atom_id res chain seq x y z
N MET A 1 -5.52 -2.01 -5.87
CA MET A 1 -5.40 -2.88 -7.05
C MET A 1 -4.88 -4.24 -6.63
N THR A 2 -5.44 -5.30 -7.18
CA THR A 2 -4.98 -6.66 -6.87
C THR A 2 -4.66 -7.42 -8.16
N TYR A 3 -3.74 -8.35 -8.05
CA TYR A 3 -3.35 -9.24 -9.13
C TYR A 3 -3.08 -10.62 -8.54
N SER A 4 -3.59 -11.66 -9.15
CA SER A 4 -3.38 -13.03 -8.66
C SER A 4 -2.71 -13.90 -9.72
N THR A 5 -1.88 -14.79 -9.23
CA THR A 5 -1.31 -15.89 -10.01
C THR A 5 -1.90 -17.20 -9.47
N ASP A 6 -1.40 -18.35 -9.95
CA ASP A 6 -1.88 -19.65 -9.48
C ASP A 6 -1.59 -19.90 -7.99
N GLU A 7 -0.60 -19.23 -7.44
CA GLU A 7 -0.12 -19.49 -6.07
C GLU A 7 -0.15 -18.28 -5.15
N ASN A 8 -0.20 -17.07 -5.72
CA ASN A 8 0.00 -15.85 -4.93
C ASN A 8 -1.02 -14.77 -5.28
N LEU A 9 -1.31 -13.95 -4.29
CA LEU A 9 -2.07 -12.73 -4.44
C LEU A 9 -1.17 -11.53 -4.18
N TYR A 10 -1.18 -10.58 -5.11
CA TYR A 10 -0.44 -9.32 -4.99
C TYR A 10 -1.43 -8.18 -4.77
N ILE A 11 -1.19 -7.39 -3.74
CA ILE A 11 -2.02 -6.25 -3.39
C ILE A 11 -1.18 -5.00 -3.55
N ALA A 12 -1.56 -4.13 -4.50
CA ALA A 12 -0.85 -2.88 -4.76
C ALA A 12 -1.66 -1.72 -4.18
N VAL A 13 -1.01 -0.88 -3.39
CA VAL A 13 -1.63 0.29 -2.78
C VAL A 13 -0.84 1.53 -3.19
N GLY A 14 -1.53 2.53 -3.75
CA GLY A 14 -0.93 3.80 -4.11
C GLY A 14 -1.81 4.94 -3.64
N TYR A 15 -1.18 6.07 -3.31
CA TYR A 15 -1.89 7.27 -2.86
C TYR A 15 -1.88 8.38 -3.89
N GLY A 16 -1.41 8.07 -5.11
CA GLY A 16 -1.34 9.04 -6.18
C GLY A 16 -0.17 10.02 -6.03
N PRO A 17 -0.07 11.01 -6.92
CA PRO A 17 1.02 11.98 -6.88
C PRO A 17 1.03 12.81 -5.61
N GLN A 18 2.22 12.99 -5.03
CA GLN A 18 2.46 13.84 -3.87
C GLN A 18 3.49 14.90 -4.24
N GLU A 19 3.42 16.07 -3.63
CA GLU A 19 4.39 17.12 -3.85
C GLU A 19 5.67 16.82 -3.07
N GLY A 20 6.79 16.73 -3.77
CA GLY A 20 8.09 16.45 -3.17
C GLY A 20 8.34 14.97 -2.94
N GLY A 21 9.50 14.66 -2.40
CA GLY A 21 9.90 13.31 -2.03
C GLY A 21 9.71 13.04 -0.54
N GLY A 22 10.28 11.95 -0.05
CA GLY A 22 10.26 11.62 1.37
C GLY A 22 8.97 10.95 1.85
N TYR A 23 8.05 10.65 0.94
CA TYR A 23 6.82 9.92 1.30
C TYR A 23 7.05 8.42 1.29
N SER A 24 6.40 7.74 2.23
CA SER A 24 6.44 6.28 2.31
C SER A 24 5.08 5.74 2.73
N ILE A 25 4.87 4.46 2.44
CA ILE A 25 3.64 3.78 2.82
C ILE A 25 3.98 2.69 3.83
N SER A 26 3.26 2.69 4.95
CA SER A 26 3.34 1.62 5.94
C SER A 26 2.11 0.74 5.87
N VAL A 27 2.29 -0.56 6.02
CA VAL A 27 1.17 -1.47 6.25
C VAL A 27 1.02 -1.61 7.76
N ASN A 28 -0.04 -1.06 8.31
CA ASN A 28 -0.30 -1.11 9.75
C ASN A 28 -0.87 -2.46 10.15
N GLU A 29 -1.80 -2.97 9.37
CA GLU A 29 -2.42 -4.26 9.62
C GLU A 29 -2.74 -4.95 8.31
N LEU A 30 -2.60 -6.27 8.31
CA LEU A 30 -3.06 -7.14 7.24
C LEU A 30 -3.63 -8.38 7.90
N TYR A 31 -4.94 -8.60 7.77
CA TYR A 31 -5.59 -9.69 8.47
C TYR A 31 -6.76 -10.26 7.66
N LEU A 32 -7.19 -11.44 8.07
CA LEU A 32 -8.32 -12.13 7.47
C LEU A 32 -9.55 -11.98 8.36
N THR A 33 -10.68 -11.77 7.71
CA THR A 33 -12.00 -11.93 8.36
C THR A 33 -12.64 -13.21 7.84
N GLY A 34 -13.87 -13.48 8.22
CA GLY A 34 -14.58 -14.66 7.74
C GLY A 34 -14.83 -14.65 6.23
N ASN A 35 -14.79 -13.48 5.58
CA ASN A 35 -15.18 -13.33 4.18
C ASN A 35 -14.34 -12.31 3.40
N SER A 36 -13.25 -11.81 3.96
CA SER A 36 -12.42 -10.83 3.27
C SER A 36 -10.99 -10.79 3.80
N ILE A 37 -10.12 -10.17 3.00
CA ILE A 37 -8.76 -9.80 3.40
C ILE A 37 -8.78 -8.30 3.62
N VAL A 38 -8.41 -7.85 4.82
CA VAL A 38 -8.39 -6.43 5.15
C VAL A 38 -6.96 -5.95 5.23
N ILE A 39 -6.63 -4.90 4.47
CA ILE A 39 -5.33 -4.25 4.51
C ILE A 39 -5.51 -2.80 4.95
N ASP A 40 -4.79 -2.42 6.00
CA ASP A 40 -4.79 -1.08 6.54
C ASP A 40 -3.42 -0.45 6.30
N THR A 41 -3.39 0.64 5.54
CA THR A 41 -2.15 1.32 5.19
C THR A 41 -2.19 2.77 5.63
N GLU A 42 -1.00 3.38 5.72
CA GLU A 42 -0.85 4.76 6.08
C GLU A 42 0.21 5.41 5.21
N LEU A 43 -0.10 6.59 4.67
CA LEU A 43 0.88 7.41 3.98
C LEU A 43 1.61 8.27 4.99
N LYS A 44 2.94 8.14 5.02
CA LYS A 44 3.80 8.96 5.87
C LYS A 44 4.51 9.99 5.03
N GLY A 45 4.39 11.25 5.42
CA GLY A 45 5.12 12.34 4.78
C GLY A 45 6.55 12.45 5.26
N PRO A 46 7.32 13.37 4.66
CA PRO A 46 8.70 13.60 5.09
C PRO A 46 8.77 14.16 6.50
N GLU A 47 9.91 13.89 7.18
CA GLU A 47 10.15 14.46 8.50
C GLU A 47 10.32 15.97 8.42
N THR A 48 9.98 16.67 9.50
CA THR A 48 10.14 18.12 9.60
C THR A 48 11.59 18.50 9.40
N GLY A 49 11.83 19.45 8.49
CA GLY A 49 13.19 19.91 8.18
C GLY A 49 13.90 19.09 7.11
N GLU A 50 13.32 18.02 6.65
CA GLU A 50 13.87 17.23 5.57
C GLU A 50 13.73 17.96 4.24
N ASN A 51 14.81 17.95 3.44
CA ASN A 51 14.76 18.51 2.11
C ASN A 51 14.17 17.48 1.14
N THR A 52 12.95 17.71 0.70
CA THR A 52 12.21 16.77 -0.14
C THR A 52 12.29 17.11 -1.62
N GLY A 53 12.86 18.27 -1.99
CA GLY A 53 12.88 18.73 -3.37
C GLY A 53 11.53 19.24 -3.82
N THR A 54 11.41 19.53 -5.11
CA THR A 54 10.21 20.10 -5.72
C THR A 54 9.49 19.14 -6.68
N GLU A 55 10.10 18.00 -6.98
CA GLU A 55 9.51 17.02 -7.90
C GLU A 55 8.40 16.24 -7.21
N SER A 56 7.34 15.95 -7.95
CA SER A 56 6.29 15.10 -7.43
C SER A 56 6.74 13.65 -7.35
N SER A 57 6.16 12.92 -6.43
CA SER A 57 6.39 11.48 -6.28
C SER A 57 5.05 10.75 -6.24
N SER A 58 5.06 9.47 -6.60
CA SER A 58 3.87 8.63 -6.56
C SER A 58 4.18 7.38 -5.75
N PRO A 59 4.14 7.48 -4.41
CA PRO A 59 4.48 6.35 -3.55
C PRO A 59 3.50 5.20 -3.74
N TYR A 60 4.03 3.99 -3.76
CA TYR A 60 3.21 2.78 -3.81
C TYR A 60 3.93 1.65 -3.08
N ILE A 61 3.15 0.64 -2.72
CA ILE A 61 3.67 -0.58 -2.11
C ILE A 61 2.94 -1.78 -2.68
N VAL A 62 3.66 -2.88 -2.83
CA VAL A 62 3.08 -4.15 -3.29
C VAL A 62 3.30 -5.18 -2.19
N VAL A 63 2.22 -5.83 -1.77
CA VAL A 63 2.24 -6.87 -0.76
C VAL A 63 1.91 -8.19 -1.42
N LYS A 64 2.71 -9.21 -1.17
CA LYS A 64 2.51 -10.56 -1.69
C LYS A 64 1.99 -11.46 -0.57
N THR A 65 0.89 -12.16 -0.83
CA THR A 65 0.32 -13.13 0.10
C THR A 65 0.06 -14.45 -0.63
N GLU A 66 -0.31 -15.48 0.13
CA GLU A 66 -0.82 -16.70 -0.46
C GLU A 66 -2.12 -16.39 -1.21
N LEU A 67 -2.39 -17.16 -2.26
CA LEU A 67 -3.65 -17.00 -2.99
C LEU A 67 -4.82 -17.39 -2.11
N LEU A 68 -5.70 -16.43 -1.89
CA LEU A 68 -6.95 -16.61 -1.16
C LEU A 68 -8.07 -16.09 -2.03
N GLU A 69 -9.14 -16.87 -2.16
CA GLU A 69 -10.29 -16.49 -2.98
C GLU A 69 -11.26 -15.62 -2.18
N LEU A 70 -10.74 -14.53 -1.63
CA LEU A 70 -11.49 -13.57 -0.83
C LEU A 70 -11.30 -12.17 -1.39
N PRO A 71 -12.31 -11.32 -1.31
CA PRO A 71 -12.15 -9.92 -1.70
C PRO A 71 -11.19 -9.20 -0.78
N VAL A 72 -10.50 -8.21 -1.33
CA VAL A 72 -9.58 -7.36 -0.57
C VAL A 72 -10.28 -6.05 -0.23
N VAL A 73 -10.26 -5.71 1.04
CA VAL A 73 -10.82 -4.46 1.55
C VAL A 73 -9.67 -3.55 1.95
N PHE A 74 -9.64 -2.36 1.37
CA PHE A 74 -8.64 -1.33 1.68
C PHE A 74 -9.21 -0.37 2.73
N ARG A 75 -8.42 -0.10 3.75
CA ARG A 75 -8.83 0.80 4.84
C ARG A 75 -7.92 1.99 4.92
#